data_2109751ce652edd9b7b484239382369f
#
_entry.id   2109751ce652edd9b7b484239382369f
#
_cell.length_a   1.000
_cell.length_b   1.000
_cell.length_c   1.000
_cell.angle_alpha   90.00
_cell.angle_beta   90.00
_cell.angle_gamma   90.00
#
_symmetry.space_group_name_H-M   'P 1'
#
loop_
_entity.id
_entity.type
_entity.pdbx_description
1 polymer ?
#
loop_
_entity_poly.entity_id
_entity_poly.type
_entity_poly.pdbx_seq_one_letter_code
_entity_poly.pdbx_strand_id
1 'polypeptide(L)'
;MSPSAVRQLLVAEPPAAWLVRPPVVVDCSALAAWLFQEPEMDQAAAMLSGKTLHAPNLLPYEIANVARKKVKAGANAQHIMALLDDFAAHQIEWHAPPPQPVLVLANRWSLSAYDAAYLWLAAELKASLVTFDRQLAEAARQHLDTLDWPAPP
;
A
#
# COMPACT_ATOMS: atom_id res chain seq x y z
N MET A 1 -38.04 39.26 4.90
CA MET A 1 -36.90 38.35 4.72
C MET A 1 -37.38 36.96 5.12
N SER A 2 -37.47 36.04 4.16
CA SER A 2 -37.71 34.63 4.47
C SER A 2 -36.47 34.08 5.16
N PRO A 3 -36.61 33.34 6.27
CA PRO A 3 -35.47 32.70 6.87
C PRO A 3 -34.87 31.73 5.83
N SER A 4 -33.58 31.86 5.57
CA SER A 4 -32.84 30.89 4.75
C SER A 4 -33.12 29.51 5.32
N ALA A 5 -33.78 28.67 4.57
CA ALA A 5 -34.00 27.29 4.96
C ALA A 5 -32.62 26.62 5.09
N VAL A 6 -32.24 26.31 6.32
CA VAL A 6 -31.04 25.53 6.60
C VAL A 6 -31.24 24.15 5.96
N ARG A 7 -30.43 23.84 4.95
CA ARG A 7 -30.48 22.51 4.34
C ARG A 7 -30.04 21.48 5.37
N GLN A 8 -30.85 20.46 5.57
CA GLN A 8 -30.53 19.35 6.42
C GLN A 8 -29.54 18.44 5.67
N LEU A 9 -28.40 18.12 6.31
CA LEU A 9 -27.50 17.10 5.80
C LEU A 9 -28.15 15.73 5.96
N LEU A 10 -28.38 15.06 4.85
CA LEU A 10 -28.88 13.68 4.83
C LEU A 10 -27.70 12.74 4.59
N VAL A 11 -27.50 11.80 5.50
CA VAL A 11 -26.47 10.78 5.40
C VAL A 11 -27.18 9.45 5.16
N ALA A 12 -26.89 8.84 4.01
CA ALA A 12 -27.28 7.47 3.73
C ALA A 12 -26.07 6.57 4.03
N GLU A 13 -26.21 5.75 5.04
CA GLU A 13 -25.15 4.79 5.40
C GLU A 13 -25.35 3.49 4.62
N PRO A 14 -24.28 2.94 4.01
CA PRO A 14 -24.34 1.62 3.41
C PRO A 14 -24.50 0.55 4.49
N PRO A 15 -24.91 -0.67 4.15
CA PRO A 15 -24.91 -1.80 5.09
C PRO A 15 -23.56 -1.92 5.80
N ALA A 16 -23.57 -2.31 7.06
CA ALA A 16 -22.36 -2.37 7.91
C ALA A 16 -21.20 -3.17 7.26
N ALA A 17 -21.52 -4.21 6.47
CA ALA A 17 -20.53 -5.00 5.72
C ALA A 17 -19.78 -4.17 4.64
N TRP A 18 -20.32 -3.03 4.22
CA TRP A 18 -19.71 -2.15 3.20
C TRP A 18 -18.90 -1.01 3.81
N LEU A 19 -18.98 -0.86 5.14
CA LEU A 19 -18.20 0.13 5.88
C LEU A 19 -16.75 -0.32 6.10
N VAL A 20 -16.47 -1.61 5.89
CA VAL A 20 -15.12 -2.17 6.02
C VAL A 20 -14.31 -1.76 4.79
N ARG A 21 -13.27 -0.97 5.00
CA ARG A 21 -12.32 -0.62 3.94
C ARG A 21 -11.57 -1.89 3.51
N PRO A 22 -11.58 -2.26 2.22
CA PRO A 22 -10.84 -3.42 1.77
C PRO A 22 -9.35 -3.30 2.11
N PRO A 23 -8.70 -4.37 2.58
CA PRO A 23 -7.27 -4.36 2.84
C PRO A 23 -6.51 -4.37 1.51
N VAL A 24 -5.40 -3.62 1.46
CA VAL A 24 -4.40 -3.71 0.41
C VAL A 24 -3.02 -3.74 1.03
N VAL A 25 -2.14 -4.53 0.46
CA VAL A 25 -0.71 -4.50 0.78
C VAL A 25 -0.05 -3.55 -0.22
N VAL A 26 0.58 -2.51 0.29
CA VAL A 26 1.27 -1.51 -0.53
C VAL A 26 2.78 -1.74 -0.45
N ASP A 27 3.44 -1.88 -1.59
CA ASP A 27 4.89 -1.96 -1.62
C ASP A 27 5.55 -0.58 -1.74
N CYS A 28 6.86 -0.56 -1.63
CA CYS A 28 7.63 0.67 -1.67
C CYS A 28 7.46 1.44 -2.99
N SER A 29 7.36 0.76 -4.14
CA SER A 29 7.26 1.44 -5.43
C SER A 29 5.96 2.25 -5.55
N ALA A 30 4.85 1.68 -5.13
CA ALA A 30 3.55 2.34 -5.17
C ALA A 30 3.45 3.47 -4.14
N LEU A 31 3.92 3.24 -2.92
CA LEU A 31 3.91 4.26 -1.88
C LEU A 31 4.84 5.42 -2.20
N ALA A 32 6.04 5.13 -2.73
CA ALA A 32 7.01 6.16 -3.15
C ALA A 32 6.44 7.04 -4.28
N ALA A 33 5.76 6.46 -5.26
CA ALA A 33 5.12 7.21 -6.34
C ALA A 33 4.11 8.23 -5.80
N TRP A 34 3.32 7.82 -4.83
CA TRP A 34 2.36 8.71 -4.19
C TRP A 34 3.03 9.75 -3.28
N LEU A 35 3.91 9.30 -2.38
CA LEU A 35 4.56 10.16 -1.39
C LEU A 35 5.48 11.21 -2.02
N PHE A 36 6.28 10.82 -3.00
CA PHE A 36 7.25 11.69 -3.64
C PHE A 36 6.73 12.35 -4.92
N GLN A 37 5.42 12.27 -5.18
CA GLN A 37 4.74 12.91 -6.31
C GLN A 37 5.40 12.55 -7.66
N GLU A 38 5.70 11.27 -7.84
CA GLU A 38 6.23 10.74 -9.08
C GLU A 38 5.18 10.77 -10.21
N PRO A 39 5.54 10.57 -11.48
CA PRO A 39 4.58 10.62 -12.58
C PRO A 39 3.37 9.70 -12.42
N GLU A 40 3.52 8.59 -11.71
CA GLU A 40 2.47 7.61 -11.45
C GLU A 40 1.64 7.90 -10.18
N MET A 41 1.80 9.08 -9.56
CA MET A 41 1.12 9.44 -8.31
C MET A 41 -0.39 9.26 -8.37
N ASP A 42 -1.03 9.73 -9.42
CA ASP A 42 -2.50 9.65 -9.55
C ASP A 42 -2.97 8.20 -9.66
N GLN A 43 -2.23 7.37 -10.37
CA GLN A 43 -2.52 5.95 -10.50
C GLN A 43 -2.37 5.24 -9.15
N ALA A 44 -1.31 5.53 -8.41
CA ALA A 44 -1.10 4.99 -7.06
C ALA A 44 -2.22 5.46 -6.12
N ALA A 45 -2.54 6.75 -6.11
CA ALA A 45 -3.60 7.31 -5.27
C ALA A 45 -4.96 6.65 -5.54
N ALA A 46 -5.31 6.39 -6.80
CA ALA A 46 -6.55 5.72 -7.17
C ALA A 46 -6.65 4.30 -6.58
N MET A 47 -5.52 3.57 -6.53
CA MET A 47 -5.47 2.21 -6.00
C MET A 47 -5.46 2.15 -4.47
N LEU A 48 -4.96 3.17 -3.80
CA LEU A 48 -4.81 3.21 -2.34
C LEU A 48 -5.99 3.92 -1.64
N SER A 49 -6.69 4.79 -2.33
CA SER A 49 -7.79 5.57 -1.76
C SER A 49 -8.93 4.67 -1.28
N GLY A 50 -9.44 4.96 -0.08
CA GLY A 50 -10.54 4.20 0.53
C GLY A 50 -10.17 2.79 1.01
N LYS A 51 -8.88 2.45 1.02
CA LYS A 51 -8.36 1.15 1.46
C LYS A 51 -7.76 1.24 2.86
N THR A 52 -7.69 0.11 3.54
CA THR A 52 -6.83 -0.04 4.72
C THR A 52 -5.46 -0.50 4.23
N LEU A 53 -4.44 0.30 4.50
CA LEU A 53 -3.09 0.02 4.02
C LEU A 53 -2.36 -0.91 4.98
N HIS A 54 -1.76 -1.95 4.46
CA HIS A 54 -0.93 -2.89 5.19
C HIS A 54 0.45 -2.98 4.54
N ALA A 55 1.49 -3.12 5.34
CA ALA A 55 2.85 -3.32 4.85
C ALA A 55 3.71 -4.09 5.84
N PRO A 56 4.74 -4.80 5.36
CA PRO A 56 5.79 -5.29 6.22
C PRO A 56 6.55 -4.14 6.87
N ASN A 57 7.05 -4.36 8.06
CA ASN A 57 7.82 -3.37 8.84
C ASN A 57 9.19 -3.00 8.23
N LEU A 58 9.55 -3.58 7.11
CA LEU A 58 10.72 -3.17 6.31
C LEU A 58 10.44 -1.92 5.43
N LEU A 59 9.18 -1.61 5.13
CA LEU A 59 8.81 -0.52 4.22
C LEU A 59 9.37 0.85 4.62
N PRO A 60 9.40 1.27 5.90
CA PRO A 60 10.00 2.56 6.28
C PRO A 60 11.48 2.69 5.88
N TYR A 61 12.24 1.61 5.95
CA TYR A 61 13.65 1.61 5.56
C TYR A 61 13.83 1.67 4.04
N GLU A 62 12.95 1.02 3.29
CA GLU A 62 12.94 1.12 1.83
C GLU A 62 12.57 2.56 1.39
N ILE A 63 11.57 3.18 2.01
CA ILE A 63 11.20 4.58 1.76
C ILE A 63 12.35 5.52 2.10
N ALA A 64 13.01 5.33 3.23
CA ALA A 64 14.20 6.12 3.60
C ALA A 64 15.32 5.96 2.55
N ASN A 65 15.50 4.78 1.98
CA ASN A 65 16.49 4.54 0.94
C ASN A 65 16.13 5.22 -0.39
N VAL A 66 14.86 5.24 -0.76
CA VAL A 66 14.36 6.02 -1.92
C VAL A 66 14.60 7.51 -1.70
N ALA A 67 14.26 8.04 -0.52
CA ALA A 67 14.50 9.43 -0.15
C ALA A 67 15.99 9.80 -0.25
N ARG A 68 16.86 8.94 0.28
CA ARG A 68 18.33 9.13 0.19
C ARG A 68 18.80 9.23 -1.26
N LYS A 69 18.32 8.35 -2.14
CA LYS A 69 18.67 8.37 -3.56
C LYS A 69 18.20 9.66 -4.23
N LYS A 70 16.99 10.15 -3.91
CA LYS A 70 16.46 11.40 -4.44
C LYS A 70 17.30 12.61 -4.01
N VAL A 71 17.68 12.70 -2.76
CA VAL A 71 18.56 13.77 -2.25
C VAL A 71 19.92 13.71 -2.94
N LYS A 72 20.49 12.50 -3.08
CA LYS A 72 21.76 12.32 -3.79
C LYS A 72 21.69 12.72 -5.26
N ALA A 73 20.52 12.57 -5.89
CA ALA A 73 20.26 12.97 -7.25
C ALA A 73 19.93 14.48 -7.41
N GLY A 74 19.98 15.27 -6.32
CA GLY A 74 19.81 16.72 -6.33
C GLY A 74 18.45 17.22 -5.85
N ALA A 75 17.58 16.37 -5.33
CA ALA A 75 16.32 16.82 -4.73
C ALA A 75 16.58 17.65 -3.47
N ASN A 76 15.71 18.62 -3.20
CA ASN A 76 15.80 19.44 -2.00
C ASN A 76 15.61 18.60 -0.74
N ALA A 77 16.64 18.52 0.10
CA ALA A 77 16.62 17.69 1.31
C ALA A 77 15.53 18.09 2.32
N GLN A 78 15.26 19.39 2.49
CA GLN A 78 14.21 19.85 3.41
C GLN A 78 12.82 19.44 2.91
N HIS A 79 12.59 19.52 1.60
CA HIS A 79 11.34 19.07 0.99
C HIS A 79 11.15 17.56 1.18
N ILE A 80 12.20 16.77 0.93
CA ILE A 80 12.16 15.32 1.15
C ILE A 80 11.88 14.99 2.63
N MET A 81 12.49 15.71 3.57
CA MET A 81 12.22 15.50 5.01
C MET A 81 10.76 15.80 5.36
N ALA A 82 10.16 16.85 4.82
CA ALA A 82 8.76 17.16 5.02
C ALA A 82 7.83 16.05 4.49
N LEU A 83 8.16 15.46 3.33
CA LEU A 83 7.40 14.32 2.80
C LEU A 83 7.53 13.07 3.69
N LEU A 84 8.69 12.84 4.30
CA LEU A 84 8.85 11.75 5.26
C LEU A 84 8.06 11.97 6.55
N ASP A 85 7.91 13.22 7.00
CA ASP A 85 7.02 13.56 8.12
C ASP A 85 5.55 13.26 7.73
N ASP A 86 5.14 13.60 6.52
CA ASP A 86 3.82 13.24 6.00
C ASP A 86 3.63 11.71 5.94
N PHE A 87 4.65 10.97 5.52
CA PHE A 87 4.62 9.51 5.54
C PHE A 87 4.38 8.96 6.95
N ALA A 88 5.06 9.51 7.94
CA ALA A 88 4.90 9.08 9.34
C ALA A 88 3.49 9.33 9.89
N ALA A 89 2.74 10.28 9.32
CA ALA A 89 1.35 10.57 9.67
C ALA A 89 0.33 9.61 9.02
N HIS A 90 0.74 8.82 8.02
CA HIS A 90 -0.16 7.88 7.38
C HIS A 90 -0.46 6.67 8.26
N GLN A 91 -1.72 6.27 8.27
CA GLN A 91 -2.16 5.07 8.97
C GLN A 91 -1.87 3.83 8.11
N ILE A 92 -0.81 3.13 8.47
CA ILE A 92 -0.43 1.85 7.87
C ILE A 92 -0.40 0.80 8.96
N GLU A 93 -1.06 -0.32 8.73
CA GLU A 93 -1.01 -1.49 9.61
C GLU A 93 0.30 -2.25 9.34
N TRP A 94 1.18 -2.25 10.33
CA TRP A 94 2.51 -2.85 10.23
C TRP A 94 2.51 -4.32 10.60
N HIS A 95 3.25 -5.13 9.84
CA HIS A 95 3.37 -6.56 10.04
C HIS A 95 4.82 -7.01 10.05
N ALA A 96 5.07 -8.10 10.75
CA ALA A 96 6.38 -8.76 10.81
C ALA A 96 6.31 -10.15 10.16
N PRO A 97 6.45 -10.26 8.83
CA PRO A 97 6.41 -11.55 8.14
C PRO A 97 7.47 -12.51 8.68
N PRO A 98 7.09 -13.76 9.03
CA PRO A 98 8.05 -14.72 9.55
C PRO A 98 9.04 -15.17 8.47
N PRO A 99 10.33 -15.34 8.79
CA PRO A 99 11.36 -15.59 7.78
C PRO A 99 11.21 -16.92 7.05
N GLN A 100 10.71 -17.97 7.70
CA GLN A 100 10.58 -19.29 7.06
C GLN A 100 9.62 -19.30 5.86
N PRO A 101 8.35 -18.90 5.98
CA PRO A 101 7.45 -18.86 4.82
C PRO A 101 7.88 -17.82 3.79
N VAL A 102 8.51 -16.72 4.20
CA VAL A 102 9.09 -15.74 3.27
C VAL A 102 10.18 -16.39 2.42
N LEU A 103 11.08 -17.17 3.01
CA LEU A 103 12.11 -17.92 2.27
C LEU A 103 11.48 -18.88 1.25
N VAL A 104 10.44 -19.60 1.65
CA VAL A 104 9.73 -20.53 0.74
C VAL A 104 9.17 -19.80 -0.48
N LEU A 105 8.50 -18.66 -0.27
CA LEU A 105 7.96 -17.86 -1.36
C LEU A 105 9.05 -17.22 -2.23
N ALA A 106 10.13 -16.72 -1.61
CA ALA A 106 11.27 -16.16 -2.33
C ALA A 106 11.86 -17.18 -3.30
N ASN A 107 12.08 -18.40 -2.85
CA ASN A 107 12.61 -19.48 -3.68
C ASN A 107 11.61 -19.90 -4.77
N ARG A 108 10.34 -20.04 -4.42
CA ARG A 108 9.29 -20.47 -5.36
C ARG A 108 9.12 -19.50 -6.53
N TRP A 109 9.17 -18.20 -6.26
CA TRP A 109 8.86 -17.16 -7.24
C TRP A 109 10.09 -16.38 -7.70
N SER A 110 11.29 -16.80 -7.31
CA SER A 110 12.57 -16.14 -7.65
C SER A 110 12.57 -14.65 -7.27
N LEU A 111 12.04 -14.36 -6.08
CA LEU A 111 11.99 -13.02 -5.51
C LEU A 111 13.10 -12.82 -4.48
N SER A 112 13.44 -11.56 -4.20
CA SER A 112 14.16 -11.23 -2.97
C SER A 112 13.31 -11.58 -1.74
N ALA A 113 13.94 -11.77 -0.58
CA ALA A 113 13.20 -11.97 0.66
C ALA A 113 12.32 -10.74 1.01
N TYR A 114 12.75 -9.55 0.61
CA TYR A 114 11.99 -8.32 0.82
C TYR A 114 10.69 -8.32 0.01
N ASP A 115 10.77 -8.62 -1.29
CA ASP A 115 9.58 -8.72 -2.15
C ASP A 115 8.68 -9.88 -1.73
N ALA A 116 9.26 -11.00 -1.35
CA ALA A 116 8.51 -12.15 -0.85
C ALA A 116 7.77 -11.85 0.47
N ALA A 117 8.27 -10.93 1.30
CA ALA A 117 7.57 -10.50 2.50
C ALA A 117 6.26 -9.77 2.18
N TYR A 118 6.24 -8.94 1.15
CA TYR A 118 5.01 -8.31 0.65
C TYR A 118 4.03 -9.33 0.09
N LEU A 119 4.52 -10.27 -0.69
CA LEU A 119 3.70 -11.34 -1.27
C LEU A 119 3.10 -12.23 -0.18
N TRP A 120 3.90 -12.62 0.81
CA TRP A 120 3.42 -13.39 1.96
C TRP A 120 2.30 -12.65 2.69
N LEU A 121 2.49 -11.37 2.96
CA LEU A 121 1.50 -10.57 3.67
C LEU A 121 0.18 -10.45 2.89
N ALA A 122 0.25 -10.25 1.57
CA ALA A 122 -0.94 -10.21 0.73
C ALA A 122 -1.70 -11.53 0.75
N ALA A 123 -1.00 -12.66 0.73
CA ALA A 123 -1.60 -13.98 0.83
C ALA A 123 -2.27 -14.22 2.20
N GLU A 124 -1.59 -13.87 3.29
CA GLU A 124 -2.13 -14.01 4.65
C GLU A 124 -3.41 -13.21 4.88
N LEU A 125 -3.42 -11.96 4.39
CA LEU A 125 -4.56 -11.06 4.54
C LEU A 125 -5.64 -11.30 3.48
N LYS A 126 -5.38 -12.16 2.50
CA LYS A 126 -6.23 -12.29 1.30
C LYS A 126 -6.53 -10.91 0.69
N ALA A 127 -5.48 -10.11 0.55
CA ALA A 127 -5.53 -8.73 0.10
C ALA A 127 -4.84 -8.57 -1.26
N SER A 128 -5.26 -7.56 -2.00
CA SER A 128 -4.55 -7.14 -3.20
C SER A 128 -3.16 -6.61 -2.86
N LEU A 129 -2.19 -6.88 -3.71
CA LEU A 129 -0.86 -6.28 -3.65
C LEU A 129 -0.76 -5.16 -4.69
N VAL A 130 -0.47 -3.94 -4.22
CA VAL A 130 -0.33 -2.76 -5.08
C VAL A 130 1.14 -2.43 -5.27
N THR A 131 1.62 -2.57 -6.49
CA THR A 131 3.03 -2.41 -6.85
C THR A 131 3.20 -1.93 -8.29
N PHE A 132 4.29 -1.21 -8.55
CA PHE A 132 4.78 -0.93 -9.91
C PHE A 132 5.93 -1.86 -10.33
N ASP A 133 6.40 -2.71 -9.43
CA ASP A 133 7.42 -3.72 -9.77
C ASP A 133 6.78 -4.87 -10.56
N ARG A 134 7.22 -5.05 -11.80
CA ARG A 134 6.65 -6.06 -12.71
C ARG A 134 6.88 -7.48 -12.24
N GLN A 135 8.06 -7.78 -11.71
CA GLN A 135 8.40 -9.13 -11.24
C GLN A 135 7.55 -9.51 -10.04
N LEU A 136 7.42 -8.58 -9.08
CA LEU A 136 6.56 -8.78 -7.91
C LEU A 136 5.09 -8.88 -8.31
N ALA A 137 4.61 -8.02 -9.20
CA ALA A 137 3.22 -8.06 -9.70
C ALA A 137 2.89 -9.39 -10.37
N GLU A 138 3.77 -9.92 -11.20
CA GLU A 138 3.55 -11.19 -11.88
C GLU A 138 3.55 -12.37 -10.91
N ALA A 139 4.48 -12.40 -9.97
CA ALA A 139 4.52 -13.42 -8.91
C ALA A 139 3.26 -13.35 -8.04
N ALA A 140 2.83 -12.15 -7.67
CA ALA A 140 1.63 -11.94 -6.88
C ALA A 140 0.37 -12.41 -7.61
N ARG A 141 0.21 -12.07 -8.88
CA ARG A 141 -0.92 -12.51 -9.70
C ARG A 141 -1.02 -14.03 -9.74
N GLN A 142 0.09 -14.71 -10.01
CA GLN A 142 0.11 -16.17 -10.08
C GLN A 142 -0.11 -16.82 -8.71
N HIS A 143 0.51 -16.30 -7.66
CA HIS A 143 0.40 -16.87 -6.32
C HIS A 143 -0.98 -16.65 -5.71
N LEU A 144 -1.52 -15.44 -5.80
CA LEU A 144 -2.82 -15.10 -5.21
C LEU A 144 -3.97 -15.80 -5.92
N ASP A 145 -3.86 -16.08 -7.22
CA ASP A 145 -4.84 -16.85 -7.97
C ASP A 145 -4.94 -18.32 -7.48
N THR A 146 -3.92 -18.83 -6.77
CA THR A 146 -3.96 -20.18 -6.18
C THR A 146 -4.69 -20.24 -4.84
N LEU A 147 -5.07 -19.09 -4.26
CA LEU A 147 -5.71 -19.02 -2.97
C LEU A 147 -7.23 -19.08 -3.09
N ASP A 148 -7.87 -19.71 -2.11
CA ASP A 148 -9.32 -19.66 -1.98
C ASP A 148 -9.75 -18.27 -1.49
N TRP A 149 -10.29 -17.46 -2.38
CA TRP A 149 -10.85 -16.16 -2.03
C TRP A 149 -12.29 -16.33 -1.53
N PRO A 150 -12.70 -15.58 -0.50
CA PRO A 150 -14.11 -15.51 -0.17
C PRO A 150 -14.89 -14.94 -1.36
N ALA A 151 -16.06 -15.50 -1.62
CA ALA A 151 -16.94 -14.96 -2.65
C ALA A 151 -17.18 -13.46 -2.35
N PRO A 152 -17.18 -12.59 -3.37
CA PRO A 152 -17.56 -11.20 -3.16
C PRO A 152 -18.96 -11.11 -2.56
N PRO A 153 -19.19 -10.17 -1.65
CA PRO A 153 -20.50 -9.98 -1.04
C PRO A 153 -21.59 -9.63 -2.06
#